data_830a7c6da75e5bf4c5af44c7c9959157
#
_entry.id   830a7c6da75e5bf4c5af44c7c9959157
#
_cell.length_a   1.000
_cell.length_b   1.000
_cell.length_c   1.000
_cell.angle_alpha   90.00
_cell.angle_beta   90.00
_cell.angle_gamma   90.00
#
_symmetry.space_group_name_H-M   'P 1'
#
loop_
_entity.id
_entity.type
_entity.pdbx_description
1 polymer ?
#
loop_
_entity_poly.entity_id
_entity_poly.type
_entity_poly.pdbx_seq_one_letter_code
_entity_poly.pdbx_strand_id
1 'polypeptide(L)'
;MPTNLGEIHLPTNYPASAQASEVNYELHSLGWKAFQQLCVSVVSEVWGQTVQGFHDSHDGGRDGAFYGTWAIQAAESLQGSFTVQCKFTSKPASAIHLSDLRDELTKAERLAARGLADNYLLLTNARLTGVSDENVREAFESIPGIKHFAVYGAERISQFIRESPRLRMLVPRVYGLGDLSQILDERAYSQAQELLSALGDDLAKFVITDAYQKSARALVEHGFVLLLGEPACGKSTIAASLAVAALDEWGCSTVKIRNADDFVRHSNPHEPKQFFWVDDAFGATQLDWSSTVKWNSVFPHVHAAIRRGARVVFTSRDYIYRSARNHLKESAFPYIHESQVVINVERLTKEEREQILYNHIRLGTQSSQFKTRVKPFLTDVASHQRFSPEIARRLGSPLFTKNLILSKSGLDEFVAQSMGLLKEIIRTLDAGSRSALGGCK
;
A
#
# COMPACT_ATOMS: atom_id res chain seq x y z
N MET A 1 -25.89 -8.92 37.16
CA MET A 1 -25.91 -9.89 36.06
C MET A 1 -25.02 -9.34 34.98
N PRO A 2 -23.91 -9.99 34.58
CA PRO A 2 -23.06 -9.52 33.54
C PRO A 2 -23.77 -9.74 32.20
N THR A 3 -24.02 -8.70 31.47
CA THR A 3 -24.54 -8.73 30.10
C THR A 3 -23.44 -9.24 29.17
N ASN A 4 -23.65 -10.42 28.65
CA ASN A 4 -22.89 -11.00 27.54
C ASN A 4 -22.92 -9.99 26.38
N LEU A 5 -21.78 -9.36 26.09
CA LEU A 5 -21.58 -8.59 24.88
C LEU A 5 -21.56 -9.59 23.72
N GLY A 6 -22.74 -9.77 23.11
CA GLY A 6 -22.94 -10.62 21.96
C GLY A 6 -22.02 -10.21 20.81
N GLU A 7 -21.63 -11.22 20.07
CA GLU A 7 -20.90 -11.10 18.81
C GLU A 7 -21.47 -9.97 17.95
N ILE A 8 -20.60 -9.06 17.53
CA ILE A 8 -20.95 -8.00 16.60
C ILE A 8 -21.29 -8.66 15.26
N HIS A 9 -22.58 -8.86 15.00
CA HIS A 9 -23.05 -9.26 13.69
C HIS A 9 -23.06 -8.04 12.78
N LEU A 10 -22.13 -8.02 11.82
CA LEU A 10 -22.23 -7.17 10.65
C LEU A 10 -23.49 -7.58 9.85
N PRO A 11 -24.18 -6.66 9.16
CA PRO A 11 -25.35 -6.99 8.36
C PRO A 11 -24.94 -7.97 7.24
N THR A 12 -25.24 -9.25 7.44
CA THR A 12 -25.05 -10.30 6.45
C THR A 12 -26.17 -10.28 5.43
N ASN A 13 -25.94 -9.65 4.29
CA ASN A 13 -26.68 -9.89 3.06
C ASN A 13 -25.74 -10.43 1.98
N TYR A 14 -25.02 -11.53 2.28
CA TYR A 14 -24.31 -12.34 1.28
C TYR A 14 -24.65 -13.82 1.51
N PRO A 15 -24.90 -14.59 0.45
CA PRO A 15 -25.24 -16.00 0.59
C PRO A 15 -24.07 -16.76 1.21
N ALA A 16 -24.34 -17.51 2.25
CA ALA A 16 -23.41 -18.41 2.89
C ALA A 16 -22.98 -19.48 1.87
N SER A 17 -21.77 -19.38 1.36
CA SER A 17 -21.13 -20.44 0.58
C SER A 17 -20.07 -21.11 1.42
N ALA A 18 -20.24 -22.39 1.61
CA ALA A 18 -19.29 -23.47 1.93
C ALA A 18 -18.24 -23.18 3.02
N GLN A 19 -18.13 -24.10 3.96
CA GLN A 19 -17.09 -24.26 4.99
C GLN A 19 -15.70 -23.82 4.47
N ALA A 20 -15.37 -22.54 4.68
CA ALA A 20 -14.05 -22.03 4.39
C ALA A 20 -13.11 -22.45 5.53
N SER A 21 -12.10 -23.24 5.20
CA SER A 21 -10.94 -23.43 6.08
C SER A 21 -10.44 -22.04 6.53
N GLU A 22 -10.18 -21.88 7.82
CA GLU A 22 -9.67 -20.63 8.39
C GLU A 22 -8.38 -20.21 7.70
N VAL A 23 -8.48 -19.28 6.74
CA VAL A 23 -7.31 -18.71 6.11
C VAL A 23 -6.83 -17.55 6.94
N ASN A 24 -5.76 -17.75 7.62
CA ASN A 24 -5.05 -16.71 8.31
C ASN A 24 -4.04 -16.06 7.36
N TYR A 25 -4.14 -14.73 7.18
CA TYR A 25 -3.12 -13.96 6.50
C TYR A 25 -1.81 -13.99 7.30
N GLU A 26 -0.68 -14.12 6.61
CA GLU A 26 0.65 -14.09 7.24
C GLU A 26 1.03 -12.68 7.73
N LEU A 27 0.24 -12.12 8.64
CA LEU A 27 0.38 -10.75 9.13
C LEU A 27 1.75 -10.46 9.76
N HIS A 28 2.45 -11.49 10.27
CA HIS A 28 3.79 -11.38 10.83
C HIS A 28 4.85 -10.95 9.80
N SER A 29 4.58 -11.15 8.51
CA SER A 29 5.47 -10.77 7.42
C SER A 29 5.38 -9.30 7.05
N LEU A 30 4.31 -8.58 7.44
CA LEU A 30 4.12 -7.16 7.11
C LEU A 30 5.24 -6.26 7.65
N GLY A 31 5.73 -6.54 8.86
CA GLY A 31 6.53 -5.60 9.63
C GLY A 31 5.63 -4.60 10.38
N TRP A 32 6.15 -4.06 11.49
CA TRP A 32 5.38 -3.28 12.44
C TRP A 32 4.69 -2.06 11.82
N LYS A 33 5.37 -1.31 10.95
CA LYS A 33 4.82 -0.10 10.32
C LYS A 33 3.63 -0.39 9.40
N ALA A 34 3.78 -1.39 8.52
CA ALA A 34 2.69 -1.78 7.63
C ALA A 34 1.53 -2.41 8.41
N PHE A 35 1.83 -3.11 9.52
CA PHE A 35 0.80 -3.59 10.41
C PHE A 35 0.05 -2.45 11.12
N GLN A 36 0.76 -1.42 11.59
CA GLN A 36 0.13 -0.22 12.14
C GLN A 36 -0.79 0.46 11.13
N GLN A 37 -0.34 0.63 9.87
CA GLN A 37 -1.17 1.18 8.79
C GLN A 37 -2.41 0.33 8.53
N LEU A 38 -2.26 -1.00 8.53
CA LEU A 38 -3.38 -1.94 8.42
C LEU A 38 -4.38 -1.74 9.58
N CYS A 39 -3.90 -1.68 10.82
CA CYS A 39 -4.75 -1.48 11.99
C CYS A 39 -5.56 -0.18 11.92
N VAL A 40 -4.91 0.93 11.57
CA VAL A 40 -5.59 2.22 11.38
C VAL A 40 -6.64 2.12 10.26
N SER A 41 -6.33 1.44 9.15
CA SER A 41 -7.28 1.23 8.06
C SER A 41 -8.44 0.33 8.47
N VAL A 42 -8.19 -0.73 9.25
CA VAL A 42 -9.23 -1.60 9.81
C VAL A 42 -10.20 -0.80 10.67
N VAL A 43 -9.68 0.00 11.60
CA VAL A 43 -10.54 0.81 12.49
C VAL A 43 -11.32 1.83 11.70
N SER A 44 -10.69 2.50 10.73
CA SER A 44 -11.37 3.48 9.88
C SER A 44 -12.49 2.85 9.04
N GLU A 45 -12.25 1.69 8.47
CA GLU A 45 -13.22 1.00 7.61
C GLU A 45 -14.36 0.37 8.42
N VAL A 46 -14.03 -0.36 9.50
CA VAL A 46 -15.02 -1.08 10.30
C VAL A 46 -15.86 -0.14 11.15
N TRP A 47 -15.26 0.94 11.65
CA TRP A 47 -15.95 1.88 12.54
C TRP A 47 -16.46 3.12 11.81
N GLY A 48 -16.12 3.30 10.52
CA GLY A 48 -16.54 4.45 9.73
C GLY A 48 -15.99 5.79 10.26
N GLN A 49 -14.87 5.76 11.00
CA GLN A 49 -14.28 6.93 11.66
C GLN A 49 -12.95 7.31 11.03
N THR A 50 -12.70 8.61 10.88
CA THR A 50 -11.38 9.09 10.48
C THR A 50 -10.43 9.00 11.67
N VAL A 51 -9.54 8.00 11.65
CA VAL A 51 -8.53 7.80 12.68
C VAL A 51 -7.28 8.58 12.33
N GLN A 52 -6.83 9.45 13.25
CA GLN A 52 -5.54 10.12 13.13
C GLN A 52 -4.43 9.15 13.55
N GLY A 53 -3.60 8.74 12.59
CA GLY A 53 -2.38 7.99 12.88
C GLY A 53 -1.28 8.89 13.43
N PHE A 54 -0.50 8.41 14.38
CA PHE A 54 0.64 9.12 14.95
C PHE A 54 1.96 8.50 14.48
N HIS A 55 3.00 9.33 14.37
CA HIS A 55 4.34 8.91 13.99
C HIS A 55 5.22 8.65 15.23
N ASP A 56 6.18 7.74 15.09
CA ASP A 56 6.94 7.06 16.15
C ASP A 56 7.69 7.92 17.15
N SER A 57 7.97 9.17 16.85
CA SER A 57 8.83 9.98 17.71
C SER A 57 8.10 10.80 18.77
N HIS A 58 6.79 11.03 18.61
CA HIS A 58 6.01 11.90 19.50
C HIS A 58 4.53 11.51 19.53
N ASP A 59 4.23 10.20 19.49
CA ASP A 59 2.87 9.66 19.46
C ASP A 59 2.12 9.77 20.81
N GLY A 60 2.83 10.18 21.86
CA GLY A 60 2.29 10.19 23.22
C GLY A 60 1.91 8.81 23.75
N GLY A 61 2.38 7.73 23.08
CA GLY A 61 2.07 6.34 23.40
C GLY A 61 0.82 5.83 22.70
N ARG A 62 0.41 6.41 21.55
CA ARG A 62 -0.75 6.01 20.77
C ARG A 62 -0.37 5.83 19.30
N ASP A 63 -0.78 4.71 18.69
CA ASP A 63 -0.60 4.49 17.26
C ASP A 63 -1.67 5.17 16.42
N GLY A 64 -2.85 5.36 16.99
CA GLY A 64 -3.94 6.12 16.40
C GLY A 64 -4.90 6.65 17.46
N ALA A 65 -5.64 7.72 17.14
CA ALA A 65 -6.68 8.24 18.01
C ALA A 65 -7.75 9.01 17.23
N PHE A 66 -8.94 9.08 17.79
CA PHE A 66 -9.99 10.00 17.39
C PHE A 66 -10.83 10.37 18.60
N TYR A 67 -11.64 11.42 18.46
CA TYR A 67 -12.63 11.85 19.44
C TYR A 67 -13.99 11.95 18.76
N GLY A 68 -15.01 11.33 19.32
CA GLY A 68 -16.34 11.35 18.71
C GLY A 68 -17.30 10.34 19.30
N THR A 69 -18.25 9.94 18.48
CA THR A 69 -19.27 8.93 18.80
C THR A 69 -19.16 7.81 17.78
N TRP A 70 -19.11 6.58 18.25
CA TRP A 70 -19.20 5.39 17.42
C TRP A 70 -20.46 4.60 17.78
N ALA A 71 -21.33 4.37 16.80
CA ALA A 71 -22.51 3.54 16.94
C ALA A 71 -22.15 2.08 16.71
N ILE A 72 -22.22 1.24 17.76
CA ILE A 72 -21.97 -0.19 17.67
C ILE A 72 -23.16 -0.90 17.03
N GLN A 73 -24.37 -0.51 17.45
CA GLN A 73 -25.66 -0.94 16.91
C GLN A 73 -26.63 0.23 17.01
N ALA A 74 -27.81 0.09 16.41
CA ALA A 74 -28.84 1.15 16.38
C ALA A 74 -29.22 1.72 17.76
N ALA A 75 -28.93 1.01 18.86
CA ALA A 75 -29.28 1.40 20.22
C ALA A 75 -28.05 1.66 21.14
N GLU A 76 -26.83 1.31 20.72
CA GLU A 76 -25.62 1.47 21.54
C GLU A 76 -24.57 2.29 20.82
N SER A 77 -24.14 3.38 21.48
CA SER A 77 -23.07 4.24 20.98
C SER A 77 -22.02 4.46 22.06
N LEU A 78 -20.75 4.33 21.68
CA LEU A 78 -19.61 4.73 22.49
C LEU A 78 -19.26 6.19 22.20
N GLN A 79 -18.96 6.95 23.23
CA GLN A 79 -18.60 8.36 23.11
C GLN A 79 -17.31 8.66 23.86
N GLY A 80 -16.59 9.71 23.45
CA GLY A 80 -15.42 10.22 24.12
C GLY A 80 -14.14 10.07 23.30
N SER A 81 -13.03 9.93 24.03
CA SER A 81 -11.70 9.71 23.43
C SER A 81 -11.50 8.24 23.09
N PHE A 82 -10.99 7.99 21.90
CA PHE A 82 -10.63 6.66 21.41
C PHE A 82 -9.12 6.58 21.19
N THR A 83 -8.49 5.59 21.80
CA THR A 83 -7.08 5.27 21.58
C THR A 83 -6.96 3.93 20.88
N VAL A 84 -6.20 3.90 19.80
CA VAL A 84 -5.85 2.68 19.05
C VAL A 84 -4.38 2.36 19.32
N GLN A 85 -4.11 1.15 19.77
CA GLN A 85 -2.76 0.65 20.02
C GLN A 85 -2.51 -0.62 19.21
N CYS A 86 -1.34 -0.71 18.60
CA CYS A 86 -0.95 -1.83 17.75
C CYS A 86 0.21 -2.60 18.38
N LYS A 87 0.02 -3.89 18.65
CA LYS A 87 1.07 -4.78 19.14
C LYS A 87 1.49 -5.75 18.05
N PHE A 88 2.68 -5.55 17.51
CA PHE A 88 3.21 -6.37 16.43
C PHE A 88 4.21 -7.41 16.92
N THR A 89 4.10 -8.64 16.42
CA THR A 89 5.14 -9.67 16.55
C THR A 89 5.62 -10.14 15.17
N SER A 90 6.93 -10.32 15.03
CA SER A 90 7.51 -10.89 13.81
C SER A 90 7.56 -12.42 13.83
N LYS A 91 7.12 -13.04 14.92
CA LYS A 91 7.10 -14.50 15.06
C LYS A 91 5.83 -15.06 14.42
N PRO A 92 5.94 -16.05 13.52
CA PRO A 92 4.77 -16.71 12.94
C PRO A 92 3.96 -17.44 14.02
N ALA A 93 2.64 -17.47 13.86
CA ALA A 93 1.70 -18.19 14.75
C ALA A 93 1.87 -17.93 16.26
N SER A 94 2.40 -16.76 16.63
CA SER A 94 2.57 -16.38 18.03
C SER A 94 1.23 -16.15 18.70
N ALA A 95 1.04 -16.67 19.91
CA ALA A 95 -0.07 -16.29 20.79
C ALA A 95 0.35 -15.09 21.66
N ILE A 96 -0.62 -14.25 22.04
CA ILE A 96 -0.38 -13.17 22.97
C ILE A 96 -0.80 -13.58 24.39
N HIS A 97 0.02 -13.23 25.35
CA HIS A 97 -0.25 -13.42 26.76
C HIS A 97 -0.24 -12.08 27.50
N LEU A 98 -0.90 -12.00 28.63
CA LEU A 98 -0.95 -10.78 29.43
C LEU A 98 0.45 -10.27 29.83
N SER A 99 1.40 -11.20 30.02
CA SER A 99 2.81 -10.84 30.29
C SER A 99 3.48 -10.04 29.18
N ASP A 100 3.02 -10.20 27.92
CA ASP A 100 3.56 -9.50 26.74
C ASP A 100 3.02 -8.08 26.62
N LEU A 101 1.98 -7.75 27.42
CA LEU A 101 1.24 -6.48 27.37
C LEU A 101 1.54 -5.55 28.55
N ARG A 102 2.56 -5.84 29.37
CA ARG A 102 2.88 -5.02 30.55
C ARG A 102 3.15 -3.56 30.22
N ASP A 103 3.91 -3.31 29.16
CA ASP A 103 4.21 -1.93 28.70
C ASP A 103 2.95 -1.25 28.18
N GLU A 104 2.08 -1.98 27.50
CA GLU A 104 0.81 -1.46 26.99
C GLU A 104 -0.17 -1.15 28.12
N LEU A 105 -0.21 -1.95 29.19
CA LEU A 105 -1.01 -1.65 30.39
C LEU A 105 -0.54 -0.33 31.04
N THR A 106 0.77 -0.17 31.24
CA THR A 106 1.35 1.07 31.77
C THR A 106 1.05 2.28 30.90
N LYS A 107 1.07 2.12 29.57
CA LYS A 107 0.67 3.19 28.64
C LYS A 107 -0.81 3.50 28.77
N ALA A 108 -1.67 2.48 28.85
CA ALA A 108 -3.11 2.63 29.00
C ALA A 108 -3.49 3.38 30.28
N GLU A 109 -2.88 3.02 31.42
CA GLU A 109 -3.04 3.73 32.70
C GLU A 109 -2.69 5.22 32.58
N ARG A 110 -1.54 5.53 31.97
CA ARG A 110 -1.09 6.91 31.76
C ARG A 110 -2.03 7.70 30.85
N LEU A 111 -2.57 7.09 29.80
CA LEU A 111 -3.49 7.72 28.86
C LEU A 111 -4.86 7.91 29.48
N ALA A 112 -5.38 6.92 30.21
CA ALA A 112 -6.63 7.00 30.95
C ALA A 112 -6.61 8.10 32.00
N ALA A 113 -5.52 8.21 32.78
CA ALA A 113 -5.32 9.28 33.76
C ALA A 113 -5.34 10.70 33.14
N ARG A 114 -5.06 10.81 31.83
CA ARG A 114 -5.10 12.07 31.07
C ARG A 114 -6.43 12.30 30.33
N GLY A 115 -7.41 11.40 30.48
CA GLY A 115 -8.69 11.46 29.76
C GLY A 115 -8.58 11.22 28.24
N LEU A 116 -7.52 10.54 27.80
CA LEU A 116 -7.25 10.29 26.39
C LEU A 116 -7.64 8.86 25.92
N ALA A 117 -8.21 8.07 26.80
CA ALA A 117 -8.51 6.66 26.54
C ALA A 117 -9.81 6.21 27.23
N ASP A 118 -10.92 6.96 27.02
CA ASP A 118 -12.24 6.48 27.46
C ASP A 118 -12.55 5.12 26.83
N ASN A 119 -12.18 4.97 25.55
CA ASN A 119 -12.31 3.75 24.77
C ASN A 119 -10.93 3.33 24.27
N TYR A 120 -10.50 2.13 24.63
CA TYR A 120 -9.16 1.64 24.29
C TYR A 120 -9.25 0.43 23.38
N LEU A 121 -8.63 0.51 22.20
CA LEU A 121 -8.53 -0.56 21.21
C LEU A 121 -7.12 -1.09 21.14
N LEU A 122 -6.97 -2.39 21.33
CA LEU A 122 -5.72 -3.11 21.09
C LEU A 122 -5.86 -4.01 19.85
N LEU A 123 -5.01 -3.82 18.87
CA LEU A 123 -4.92 -4.70 17.71
C LEU A 123 -3.58 -5.42 17.70
N THR A 124 -3.60 -6.72 17.43
CA THR A 124 -2.37 -7.53 17.39
C THR A 124 -2.44 -8.56 16.27
N ASN A 125 -1.28 -8.81 15.64
CA ASN A 125 -1.13 -9.91 14.69
C ASN A 125 -0.83 -11.25 15.38
N ALA A 126 -0.84 -11.31 16.70
CA ALA A 126 -0.78 -12.55 17.47
C ALA A 126 -2.17 -13.16 17.61
N ARG A 127 -2.21 -14.46 17.85
CA ARG A 127 -3.45 -15.20 18.11
C ARG A 127 -3.97 -14.87 19.51
N LEU A 128 -5.29 -14.78 19.63
CA LEU A 128 -6.00 -14.69 20.91
C LEU A 128 -6.70 -16.03 21.18
N THR A 129 -6.36 -16.66 22.31
CA THR A 129 -7.14 -17.78 22.84
C THR A 129 -8.26 -17.24 23.73
N GLY A 130 -9.35 -17.99 23.94
CA GLY A 130 -10.44 -17.55 24.83
C GLY A 130 -9.96 -17.12 26.21
N VAL A 131 -9.09 -17.91 26.83
CA VAL A 131 -8.50 -17.59 28.14
C VAL A 131 -7.61 -16.34 28.09
N SER A 132 -6.84 -16.16 26.98
CA SER A 132 -6.02 -14.94 26.82
C SER A 132 -6.89 -13.71 26.61
N ASP A 133 -8.01 -13.82 25.88
CA ASP A 133 -8.95 -12.72 25.65
C ASP A 133 -9.57 -12.26 26.99
N GLU A 134 -10.07 -13.19 27.80
CA GLU A 134 -10.66 -12.90 29.11
C GLU A 134 -9.66 -12.19 30.04
N ASN A 135 -8.46 -12.74 30.21
CA ASN A 135 -7.43 -12.17 31.07
C ASN A 135 -6.99 -10.77 30.60
N VAL A 136 -6.87 -10.55 29.29
CA VAL A 136 -6.48 -9.26 28.72
C VAL A 136 -7.61 -8.24 28.93
N ARG A 137 -8.88 -8.62 28.71
CA ARG A 137 -10.04 -7.76 28.96
C ARG A 137 -10.11 -7.32 30.41
N GLU A 138 -10.08 -8.28 31.34
CA GLU A 138 -10.15 -8.01 32.76
C GLU A 138 -9.04 -7.02 33.20
N ALA A 139 -7.82 -7.23 32.72
CA ALA A 139 -6.69 -6.36 33.04
C ALA A 139 -6.88 -4.92 32.54
N PHE A 140 -7.34 -4.71 31.31
CA PHE A 140 -7.54 -3.37 30.76
C PHE A 140 -8.81 -2.69 31.29
N GLU A 141 -9.90 -3.43 31.47
CA GLU A 141 -11.16 -2.90 32.01
C GLU A 141 -11.04 -2.51 33.50
N SER A 142 -10.08 -3.10 34.23
CA SER A 142 -9.78 -2.71 35.62
C SER A 142 -9.05 -1.36 35.73
N ILE A 143 -8.54 -0.80 34.63
CA ILE A 143 -7.83 0.48 34.66
C ILE A 143 -8.83 1.64 34.84
N PRO A 144 -8.70 2.45 35.91
CA PRO A 144 -9.58 3.60 36.13
C PRO A 144 -9.54 4.60 34.98
N GLY A 145 -10.70 4.93 34.44
CA GLY A 145 -10.84 5.88 33.32
C GLY A 145 -11.01 5.20 31.94
N ILE A 146 -10.74 3.91 31.80
CA ILE A 146 -11.16 3.13 30.63
C ILE A 146 -12.61 2.70 30.84
N LYS A 147 -13.50 3.15 29.93
CA LYS A 147 -14.93 2.81 29.95
C LYS A 147 -15.23 1.58 29.12
N HIS A 148 -14.48 1.44 27.99
CA HIS A 148 -14.62 0.33 27.06
C HIS A 148 -13.26 -0.13 26.58
N PHE A 149 -13.08 -1.44 26.53
CA PHE A 149 -11.91 -2.09 25.95
C PHE A 149 -12.31 -3.07 24.87
N ALA A 150 -11.58 -3.06 23.75
CA ALA A 150 -11.71 -4.06 22.71
C ALA A 150 -10.33 -4.54 22.27
N VAL A 151 -10.21 -5.84 22.00
CA VAL A 151 -8.98 -6.44 21.46
C VAL A 151 -9.31 -7.24 20.19
N TYR A 152 -8.52 -7.01 19.14
CA TYR A 152 -8.61 -7.74 17.87
C TYR A 152 -7.29 -8.48 17.62
N GLY A 153 -7.35 -9.81 17.62
CA GLY A 153 -6.23 -10.69 17.28
C GLY A 153 -6.13 -10.95 15.79
N ALA A 154 -5.17 -11.80 15.42
CA ALA A 154 -4.87 -12.15 14.02
C ALA A 154 -6.10 -12.67 13.27
N GLU A 155 -6.92 -13.49 13.92
CA GLU A 155 -8.11 -14.13 13.34
C GLU A 155 -9.15 -13.07 12.96
N ARG A 156 -9.43 -12.14 13.87
CA ARG A 156 -10.42 -11.08 13.63
C ARG A 156 -9.95 -10.10 12.58
N ILE A 157 -8.67 -9.71 12.60
CA ILE A 157 -8.08 -8.86 11.58
C ILE A 157 -8.12 -9.56 10.21
N SER A 158 -7.80 -10.86 10.15
CA SER A 158 -7.89 -11.66 8.92
C SER A 158 -9.32 -11.72 8.40
N GLN A 159 -10.31 -11.82 9.27
CA GLN A 159 -11.72 -11.77 8.89
C GLN A 159 -12.08 -10.41 8.24
N PHE A 160 -11.70 -9.29 8.85
CA PHE A 160 -11.94 -7.95 8.26
C PHE A 160 -11.28 -7.80 6.89
N ILE A 161 -10.06 -8.33 6.71
CA ILE A 161 -9.38 -8.31 5.41
C ILE A 161 -10.18 -9.12 4.37
N ARG A 162 -10.71 -10.28 4.72
CA ARG A 162 -11.52 -11.10 3.80
C ARG A 162 -12.83 -10.43 3.42
N GLU A 163 -13.49 -9.80 4.37
CA GLU A 163 -14.82 -9.22 4.18
C GLU A 163 -14.82 -7.88 3.47
N SER A 164 -13.70 -7.12 3.49
CA SER A 164 -13.65 -5.78 2.91
C SER A 164 -12.65 -5.66 1.75
N PRO A 165 -13.14 -5.67 0.48
CA PRO A 165 -12.31 -5.33 -0.69
C PRO A 165 -11.68 -3.95 -0.58
N ARG A 166 -12.43 -2.99 -0.03
CA ARG A 166 -11.94 -1.62 0.19
C ARG A 166 -10.73 -1.59 1.14
N LEU A 167 -10.75 -2.38 2.22
CA LEU A 167 -9.61 -2.51 3.11
C LEU A 167 -8.40 -3.09 2.38
N ARG A 168 -8.59 -4.11 1.54
CA ARG A 168 -7.51 -4.68 0.71
C ARG A 168 -6.94 -3.67 -0.28
N MET A 169 -7.79 -2.84 -0.90
CA MET A 169 -7.36 -1.73 -1.75
C MET A 169 -6.51 -0.71 -0.98
N LEU A 170 -6.89 -0.38 0.25
CA LEU A 170 -6.13 0.57 1.09
C LEU A 170 -4.79 0.00 1.55
N VAL A 171 -4.67 -1.32 1.69
CA VAL A 171 -3.46 -2.02 2.15
C VAL A 171 -3.10 -3.15 1.17
N PRO A 172 -2.69 -2.82 -0.07
CA PRO A 172 -2.57 -3.80 -1.17
C PRO A 172 -1.56 -4.93 -0.89
N ARG A 173 -0.67 -4.75 0.07
CA ARG A 173 0.25 -5.82 0.51
C ARG A 173 -0.47 -7.09 0.97
N VAL A 174 -1.72 -6.97 1.46
CA VAL A 174 -2.52 -8.12 1.89
C VAL A 174 -2.83 -9.11 0.77
N TYR A 175 -2.82 -8.66 -0.51
CA TYR A 175 -2.94 -9.57 -1.65
C TYR A 175 -1.80 -10.59 -1.78
N GLY A 176 -0.65 -10.31 -1.20
CA GLY A 176 0.50 -11.21 -1.14
C GLY A 176 0.60 -12.06 0.13
N LEU A 177 -0.34 -11.96 1.06
CA LEU A 177 -0.28 -12.60 2.39
C LEU A 177 -1.19 -13.81 2.56
N GLY A 178 -2.12 -14.02 1.65
CA GLY A 178 -3.13 -15.07 1.76
C GLY A 178 -3.50 -15.67 0.40
N ASP A 179 -4.39 -16.65 0.41
CA ASP A 179 -4.89 -17.27 -0.81
C ASP A 179 -5.97 -16.41 -1.46
N LEU A 180 -5.66 -15.83 -2.60
CA LEU A 180 -6.58 -14.98 -3.35
C LEU A 180 -7.81 -15.72 -3.88
N SER A 181 -7.74 -17.04 -4.06
CA SER A 181 -8.87 -17.86 -4.56
C SER A 181 -10.09 -17.81 -3.64
N GLN A 182 -9.88 -17.40 -2.38
CA GLN A 182 -10.96 -17.30 -1.38
C GLN A 182 -11.69 -15.96 -1.38
N ILE A 183 -11.11 -14.96 -2.04
CA ILE A 183 -11.68 -13.60 -2.11
C ILE A 183 -12.03 -13.17 -3.53
N LEU A 184 -11.46 -13.82 -4.54
CA LEU A 184 -11.68 -13.52 -5.95
C LEU A 184 -12.34 -14.72 -6.64
N ASP A 185 -13.24 -14.44 -7.58
CA ASP A 185 -13.75 -15.46 -8.49
C ASP A 185 -12.63 -15.97 -9.43
N GLU A 186 -12.88 -17.06 -10.15
CA GLU A 186 -11.85 -17.72 -10.98
C GLU A 186 -11.25 -16.80 -12.05
N ARG A 187 -12.06 -15.94 -12.68
CA ARG A 187 -11.60 -14.99 -13.71
C ARG A 187 -10.74 -13.90 -13.08
N ALA A 188 -11.23 -13.30 -11.99
CA ALA A 188 -10.53 -12.26 -11.25
C ALA A 188 -9.23 -12.80 -10.65
N TYR A 189 -9.25 -14.02 -10.14
CA TYR A 189 -8.06 -14.71 -9.61
C TYR A 189 -6.98 -14.89 -10.68
N SER A 190 -7.34 -15.35 -11.87
CA SER A 190 -6.38 -15.54 -12.97
C SER A 190 -5.76 -14.21 -13.42
N GLN A 191 -6.56 -13.14 -13.55
CA GLN A 191 -6.04 -11.81 -13.88
C GLN A 191 -5.17 -11.23 -12.76
N ALA A 192 -5.57 -11.39 -11.49
CA ALA A 192 -4.78 -10.95 -10.36
C ALA A 192 -3.44 -11.68 -10.30
N GLN A 193 -3.40 -12.97 -10.53
CA GLN A 193 -2.16 -13.74 -10.61
C GLN A 193 -1.23 -13.26 -11.72
N GLU A 194 -1.75 -12.93 -12.89
CA GLU A 194 -0.95 -12.37 -13.99
C GLU A 194 -0.34 -11.02 -13.59
N LEU A 195 -1.13 -10.12 -13.03
CA LEU A 195 -0.67 -8.82 -12.54
C LEU A 195 0.36 -8.96 -11.41
N LEU A 196 0.10 -9.84 -10.44
CA LEU A 196 1.00 -10.08 -9.31
C LEU A 196 2.29 -10.76 -9.76
N SER A 197 2.22 -11.70 -10.70
CA SER A 197 3.38 -12.35 -11.32
C SER A 197 4.29 -11.33 -12.03
N ALA A 198 3.70 -10.35 -12.72
CA ALA A 198 4.44 -9.27 -13.35
C ALA A 198 5.14 -8.33 -12.34
N LEU A 199 4.60 -8.21 -11.13
CA LEU A 199 5.22 -7.47 -10.02
C LEU A 199 6.34 -8.26 -9.34
N GLY A 200 6.34 -9.60 -9.47
CA GLY A 200 7.26 -10.48 -8.75
C GLY A 200 7.14 -10.28 -7.24
N ASP A 201 8.30 -10.25 -6.53
CA ASP A 201 8.35 -10.00 -5.08
C ASP A 201 8.11 -8.53 -4.68
N ASP A 202 7.82 -7.63 -5.63
CA ASP A 202 7.74 -6.20 -5.35
C ASP A 202 6.50 -5.86 -4.49
N LEU A 203 5.41 -6.61 -4.64
CA LEU A 203 4.24 -6.42 -3.80
C LEU A 203 4.52 -6.73 -2.32
N ALA A 204 5.30 -7.78 -2.03
CA ALA A 204 5.70 -8.11 -0.66
C ALA A 204 6.52 -7.00 0.00
N LYS A 205 7.25 -6.22 -0.80
CA LYS A 205 8.09 -5.09 -0.36
C LYS A 205 7.37 -3.74 -0.46
N PHE A 206 6.16 -3.73 -0.99
CA PHE A 206 5.39 -2.51 -1.25
C PHE A 206 5.17 -1.71 0.03
N VAL A 207 5.32 -0.40 -0.07
CA VAL A 207 5.05 0.56 1.01
C VAL A 207 3.88 1.42 0.59
N ILE A 208 2.92 1.59 1.49
CA ILE A 208 1.79 2.50 1.30
C ILE A 208 2.30 3.92 1.45
N THR A 209 2.65 4.54 0.32
CA THR A 209 3.11 5.93 0.28
C THR A 209 1.94 6.89 0.19
N ASP A 210 2.18 8.17 0.52
CA ASP A 210 1.20 9.25 0.29
C ASP A 210 0.77 9.31 -1.19
N ALA A 211 1.72 9.07 -2.11
CA ALA A 211 1.41 8.98 -3.54
C ALA A 211 0.43 7.84 -3.86
N TYR A 212 0.60 6.65 -3.27
CA TYR A 212 -0.35 5.54 -3.44
C TYR A 212 -1.74 5.90 -2.89
N GLN A 213 -1.80 6.43 -1.67
CA GLN A 213 -3.06 6.81 -1.02
C GLN A 213 -3.83 7.87 -1.84
N LYS A 214 -3.11 8.89 -2.34
CA LYS A 214 -3.69 9.91 -3.23
C LYS A 214 -4.19 9.31 -4.54
N SER A 215 -3.43 8.37 -5.11
CA SER A 215 -3.80 7.70 -6.36
C SER A 215 -5.04 6.82 -6.20
N ALA A 216 -5.12 6.06 -5.11
CA ALA A 216 -6.30 5.26 -4.78
C ALA A 216 -7.54 6.16 -4.60
N ARG A 217 -7.39 7.28 -3.88
CA ARG A 217 -8.47 8.27 -3.69
C ARG A 217 -8.90 8.89 -5.01
N ALA A 218 -7.95 9.31 -5.84
CA ALA A 218 -8.24 9.88 -7.16
C ALA A 218 -9.03 8.91 -8.06
N LEU A 219 -8.70 7.61 -8.03
CA LEU A 219 -9.47 6.60 -8.75
C LEU A 219 -10.88 6.40 -8.19
N VAL A 220 -11.06 6.46 -6.87
CA VAL A 220 -12.39 6.35 -6.24
C VAL A 220 -13.26 7.55 -6.62
N GLU A 221 -12.74 8.77 -6.47
CA GLU A 221 -13.49 10.01 -6.60
C GLU A 221 -13.65 10.46 -8.06
N HIS A 222 -12.62 10.30 -8.87
CA HIS A 222 -12.57 10.85 -10.23
C HIS A 222 -12.51 9.78 -11.34
N GLY A 223 -12.26 8.52 -11.01
CA GLY A 223 -12.07 7.44 -11.99
C GLY A 223 -10.79 7.55 -12.82
N PHE A 224 -9.91 8.51 -12.51
CA PHE A 224 -8.69 8.79 -13.26
C PHE A 224 -7.53 9.14 -12.34
N VAL A 225 -6.32 8.70 -12.71
CA VAL A 225 -5.07 9.18 -12.12
C VAL A 225 -3.93 9.17 -13.14
N LEU A 226 -3.09 10.20 -13.10
CA LEU A 226 -1.83 10.28 -13.83
C LEU A 226 -0.66 10.22 -12.84
N LEU A 227 0.15 9.17 -12.93
CA LEU A 227 1.33 8.95 -12.11
C LEU A 227 2.55 9.54 -12.80
N LEU A 228 3.21 10.50 -12.16
CA LEU A 228 4.41 11.15 -12.66
C LEU A 228 5.64 10.74 -11.86
N GLY A 229 6.78 10.64 -12.53
CA GLY A 229 8.08 10.43 -11.91
C GLY A 229 9.11 9.82 -12.85
N GLU A 230 10.36 9.79 -12.41
CA GLU A 230 11.49 9.22 -13.15
C GLU A 230 11.37 7.68 -13.29
N PRO A 231 12.17 7.07 -14.17
CA PRO A 231 12.23 5.61 -14.25
C PRO A 231 12.53 4.98 -12.88
N ALA A 232 11.89 3.83 -12.61
CA ALA A 232 12.11 3.03 -11.40
C ALA A 232 11.75 3.72 -10.05
N CYS A 233 10.91 4.76 -10.07
CA CYS A 233 10.36 5.38 -8.85
C CYS A 233 9.13 4.66 -8.28
N GLY A 234 8.61 3.60 -8.94
CA GLY A 234 7.49 2.79 -8.46
C GLY A 234 6.15 3.04 -9.14
N LYS A 235 6.06 3.84 -10.23
CA LYS A 235 4.82 4.10 -10.98
C LYS A 235 4.09 2.81 -11.39
N SER A 236 4.80 1.88 -12.02
CA SER A 236 4.22 0.64 -12.50
C SER A 236 3.77 -0.27 -11.35
N THR A 237 4.49 -0.26 -10.21
CA THR A 237 4.09 -1.00 -9.01
C THR A 237 2.79 -0.43 -8.42
N ILE A 238 2.67 0.90 -8.36
CA ILE A 238 1.43 1.57 -7.94
C ILE A 238 0.29 1.24 -8.91
N ALA A 239 0.51 1.38 -10.21
CA ALA A 239 -0.51 1.11 -11.24
C ALA A 239 -1.03 -0.34 -11.18
N ALA A 240 -0.13 -1.32 -11.04
CA ALA A 240 -0.51 -2.72 -10.92
C ALA A 240 -1.24 -3.02 -9.59
N SER A 241 -0.80 -2.42 -8.48
CA SER A 241 -1.50 -2.56 -7.19
C SER A 241 -2.93 -1.99 -7.27
N LEU A 242 -3.11 -0.85 -7.96
CA LEU A 242 -4.42 -0.26 -8.21
C LEU A 242 -5.26 -1.11 -9.16
N ALA A 243 -4.65 -1.78 -10.15
CA ALA A 243 -5.35 -2.70 -11.05
C ALA A 243 -5.89 -3.92 -10.31
N VAL A 244 -5.09 -4.53 -9.42
CA VAL A 244 -5.55 -5.64 -8.56
C VAL A 244 -6.68 -5.18 -7.63
N ALA A 245 -6.53 -4.00 -7.04
CA ALA A 245 -7.57 -3.42 -6.20
C ALA A 245 -8.87 -3.14 -6.97
N ALA A 246 -8.76 -2.65 -8.20
CA ALA A 246 -9.93 -2.38 -9.05
C ALA A 246 -10.65 -3.67 -9.48
N LEU A 247 -9.90 -4.74 -9.69
CA LEU A 247 -10.43 -6.07 -9.97
C LEU A 247 -11.21 -6.60 -8.77
N ASP A 248 -10.68 -6.45 -7.57
CA ASP A 248 -11.25 -6.94 -6.32
C ASP A 248 -12.45 -6.10 -5.85
N GLU A 249 -12.27 -4.78 -5.76
CA GLU A 249 -13.30 -3.86 -5.21
C GLU A 249 -14.48 -3.62 -6.16
N TRP A 250 -14.18 -3.49 -7.46
CA TRP A 250 -15.22 -3.10 -8.44
C TRP A 250 -15.51 -4.17 -9.47
N GLY A 251 -14.79 -5.30 -9.44
CA GLY A 251 -14.90 -6.36 -10.45
C GLY A 251 -14.47 -5.89 -11.84
N CYS A 252 -13.52 -4.93 -11.92
CA CYS A 252 -13.04 -4.40 -13.19
C CYS A 252 -12.10 -5.38 -13.89
N SER A 253 -12.32 -5.65 -15.18
CA SER A 253 -11.32 -6.32 -16.01
C SER A 253 -10.20 -5.35 -16.38
N THR A 254 -8.93 -5.76 -16.18
CA THR A 254 -7.77 -4.93 -16.49
C THR A 254 -7.35 -5.07 -17.94
N VAL A 255 -7.19 -3.92 -18.62
CA VAL A 255 -6.68 -3.84 -19.99
C VAL A 255 -5.46 -2.92 -20.02
N LYS A 256 -4.30 -3.49 -20.36
CA LYS A 256 -3.08 -2.71 -20.57
C LYS A 256 -3.09 -2.10 -21.97
N ILE A 257 -3.05 -0.78 -22.04
CA ILE A 257 -3.15 0.04 -23.26
C ILE A 257 -1.76 0.53 -23.66
N ARG A 258 -1.40 0.33 -24.94
CA ARG A 258 -0.11 0.76 -25.48
C ARG A 258 -0.15 2.16 -26.11
N ASN A 259 -1.30 2.54 -26.67
CA ASN A 259 -1.49 3.80 -27.35
C ASN A 259 -2.97 4.23 -27.37
N ALA A 260 -3.26 5.43 -27.82
CA ALA A 260 -4.61 5.99 -27.85
C ALA A 260 -5.59 5.19 -28.72
N ASP A 261 -5.12 4.62 -29.83
CA ASP A 261 -5.97 3.80 -30.73
C ASP A 261 -6.40 2.50 -30.05
N ASP A 262 -5.52 1.89 -29.25
CA ASP A 262 -5.85 0.69 -28.46
C ASP A 262 -6.93 0.99 -27.42
N PHE A 263 -6.93 2.18 -26.82
CA PHE A 263 -8.00 2.57 -25.88
C PHE A 263 -9.37 2.51 -26.57
N VAL A 264 -9.51 3.11 -27.74
CA VAL A 264 -10.78 3.11 -28.50
C VAL A 264 -11.20 1.69 -28.87
N ARG A 265 -10.22 0.85 -29.26
CA ARG A 265 -10.47 -0.53 -29.68
C ARG A 265 -10.94 -1.43 -28.53
N HIS A 266 -10.41 -1.24 -27.33
CA HIS A 266 -10.72 -2.07 -26.17
C HIS A 266 -11.81 -1.48 -25.25
N SER A 267 -12.14 -0.20 -25.40
CA SER A 267 -13.23 0.42 -24.63
C SER A 267 -14.58 -0.13 -25.09
N ASN A 268 -15.20 -0.92 -24.24
CA ASN A 268 -16.52 -1.50 -24.49
C ASN A 268 -17.61 -0.70 -23.76
N PRO A 269 -18.52 0.01 -24.46
CA PRO A 269 -19.60 0.75 -23.83
C PRO A 269 -20.58 -0.13 -23.04
N HIS A 270 -20.65 -1.42 -23.38
CA HIS A 270 -21.54 -2.40 -22.73
C HIS A 270 -20.89 -3.09 -21.52
N GLU A 271 -19.60 -2.88 -21.30
CA GLU A 271 -18.85 -3.38 -20.15
C GLU A 271 -18.25 -2.21 -19.35
N PRO A 272 -19.03 -1.57 -18.46
CA PRO A 272 -18.59 -0.36 -17.76
C PRO A 272 -17.46 -0.64 -16.75
N LYS A 273 -17.33 -1.88 -16.30
CA LYS A 273 -16.33 -2.29 -15.31
C LYS A 273 -14.99 -2.64 -15.96
N GLN A 274 -14.33 -1.64 -16.56
CA GLN A 274 -13.02 -1.79 -17.17
C GLN A 274 -11.99 -0.92 -16.42
N PHE A 275 -10.79 -1.48 -16.22
CA PHE A 275 -9.63 -0.75 -15.73
C PHE A 275 -8.61 -0.64 -16.84
N PHE A 276 -8.31 0.58 -17.26
CA PHE A 276 -7.33 0.86 -18.30
C PHE A 276 -6.02 1.34 -17.70
N TRP A 277 -4.95 0.61 -18.01
CA TRP A 277 -3.60 1.01 -17.62
C TRP A 277 -2.80 1.42 -18.86
N VAL A 278 -2.50 2.70 -18.96
CA VAL A 278 -1.69 3.30 -20.04
C VAL A 278 -0.30 3.60 -19.51
N ASP A 279 0.68 2.80 -19.94
CA ASP A 279 2.07 2.97 -19.51
C ASP A 279 2.79 3.92 -20.46
N ASP A 280 3.60 4.85 -19.89
CA ASP A 280 4.34 5.87 -20.65
C ASP A 280 3.49 6.61 -21.72
N ALA A 281 2.32 7.12 -21.33
CA ALA A 281 1.26 7.62 -22.20
C ALA A 281 1.71 8.64 -23.27
N PHE A 282 2.73 9.44 -22.99
CA PHE A 282 3.23 10.49 -23.87
C PHE A 282 4.63 10.22 -24.43
N GLY A 283 5.10 8.98 -24.31
CA GLY A 283 6.41 8.51 -24.75
C GLY A 283 7.27 7.98 -23.60
N ALA A 284 8.10 6.99 -23.91
CA ALA A 284 8.89 6.25 -22.91
C ALA A 284 10.21 6.97 -22.54
N THR A 285 10.89 7.59 -23.51
CA THR A 285 12.19 8.23 -23.32
C THR A 285 12.20 9.71 -23.68
N GLN A 286 11.36 10.08 -24.61
CA GLN A 286 11.16 11.45 -25.09
C GLN A 286 9.70 11.66 -25.45
N LEU A 287 9.30 12.92 -25.61
CA LEU A 287 7.94 13.26 -26.03
C LEU A 287 7.63 12.61 -27.40
N ASP A 288 6.60 11.80 -27.41
CA ASP A 288 6.00 11.30 -28.65
C ASP A 288 4.85 12.24 -29.08
N TRP A 289 5.16 13.10 -30.06
CA TRP A 289 4.20 14.04 -30.62
C TRP A 289 2.97 13.33 -31.21
N SER A 290 3.19 12.28 -31.94
CA SER A 290 2.10 11.52 -32.58
C SER A 290 1.13 10.97 -31.52
N SER A 291 1.67 10.37 -30.47
CA SER A 291 0.89 9.87 -29.35
C SER A 291 0.15 11.00 -28.64
N THR A 292 0.80 12.11 -28.36
CA THR A 292 0.21 13.28 -27.66
C THR A 292 -0.97 13.87 -28.46
N VAL A 293 -0.82 14.05 -29.77
CA VAL A 293 -1.90 14.54 -30.64
C VAL A 293 -3.07 13.55 -30.69
N LYS A 294 -2.79 12.28 -30.79
CA LYS A 294 -3.82 11.22 -30.80
C LYS A 294 -4.62 11.19 -29.50
N TRP A 295 -3.96 11.37 -28.34
CA TRP A 295 -4.66 11.46 -27.07
C TRP A 295 -5.67 12.60 -27.03
N ASN A 296 -5.38 13.79 -27.62
CA ASN A 296 -6.36 14.88 -27.70
C ASN A 296 -7.66 14.48 -28.40
N SER A 297 -7.59 13.63 -29.41
CA SER A 297 -8.79 13.14 -30.12
C SER A 297 -9.52 12.03 -29.35
N VAL A 298 -8.81 11.29 -28.51
CA VAL A 298 -9.35 10.13 -27.77
C VAL A 298 -9.83 10.51 -26.37
N PHE A 299 -9.35 11.59 -25.77
CA PHE A 299 -9.75 12.02 -24.42
C PHE A 299 -11.27 12.16 -24.20
N PRO A 300 -12.09 12.65 -25.15
CA PRO A 300 -13.54 12.59 -24.99
C PRO A 300 -14.08 11.18 -24.80
N HIS A 301 -13.48 10.18 -25.45
CA HIS A 301 -13.85 8.77 -25.25
C HIS A 301 -13.40 8.25 -23.87
N VAL A 302 -12.21 8.65 -23.40
CA VAL A 302 -11.73 8.35 -22.04
C VAL A 302 -12.70 8.93 -21.01
N HIS A 303 -13.08 10.20 -21.16
CA HIS A 303 -14.03 10.85 -20.27
C HIS A 303 -15.40 10.15 -20.27
N ALA A 304 -15.90 9.79 -21.44
CA ALA A 304 -17.14 9.04 -21.57
C ALA A 304 -17.08 7.65 -20.92
N ALA A 305 -15.94 6.95 -21.03
CA ALA A 305 -15.72 5.67 -20.37
C ALA A 305 -15.70 5.81 -18.84
N ILE A 306 -15.00 6.81 -18.30
CA ILE A 306 -14.97 7.11 -16.86
C ILE A 306 -16.37 7.39 -16.33
N ARG A 307 -17.15 8.20 -17.04
CA ARG A 307 -18.55 8.49 -16.65
C ARG A 307 -19.46 7.25 -16.64
N ARG A 308 -19.12 6.22 -17.41
CA ARG A 308 -19.82 4.92 -17.38
C ARG A 308 -19.33 3.98 -16.26
N GLY A 309 -18.26 4.33 -15.58
CA GLY A 309 -17.72 3.54 -14.46
C GLY A 309 -16.33 2.95 -14.69
N ALA A 310 -15.70 3.17 -15.86
CA ALA A 310 -14.33 2.74 -16.07
C ALA A 310 -13.35 3.47 -15.15
N ARG A 311 -12.23 2.83 -14.88
CA ARG A 311 -11.11 3.39 -14.11
C ARG A 311 -9.88 3.46 -15.02
N VAL A 312 -9.15 4.56 -14.95
CA VAL A 312 -8.05 4.83 -15.90
C VAL A 312 -6.82 5.31 -15.15
N VAL A 313 -5.70 4.61 -15.35
CA VAL A 313 -4.38 5.01 -14.84
C VAL A 313 -3.45 5.30 -16.00
N PHE A 314 -2.89 6.49 -16.02
CA PHE A 314 -1.81 6.87 -16.90
C PHE A 314 -0.50 6.92 -16.13
N THR A 315 0.60 6.53 -16.76
CA THR A 315 1.94 6.82 -16.25
C THR A 315 2.71 7.68 -17.24
N SER A 316 3.60 8.53 -16.74
CA SER A 316 4.52 9.31 -17.56
C SER A 316 5.74 9.74 -16.75
N ARG A 317 6.83 10.09 -17.44
CA ARG A 317 7.93 10.82 -16.82
C ARG A 317 7.55 12.29 -16.66
N ASP A 318 7.99 12.91 -15.58
CA ASP A 318 7.62 14.28 -15.25
C ASP A 318 8.00 15.26 -16.37
N TYR A 319 9.22 15.19 -16.90
CA TYR A 319 9.68 16.06 -17.96
C TYR A 319 8.95 15.84 -19.29
N ILE A 320 8.56 14.60 -19.60
CA ILE A 320 7.76 14.28 -20.80
C ILE A 320 6.36 14.87 -20.67
N TYR A 321 5.73 14.67 -19.51
CA TYR A 321 4.41 15.23 -19.23
C TYR A 321 4.42 16.77 -19.28
N ARG A 322 5.43 17.43 -18.69
CA ARG A 322 5.55 18.89 -18.77
C ARG A 322 5.61 19.40 -20.22
N SER A 323 6.32 18.69 -21.08
CA SER A 323 6.38 18.98 -22.51
C SER A 323 5.04 18.69 -23.20
N ALA A 324 4.41 17.56 -22.89
CA ALA A 324 3.11 17.17 -23.46
C ALA A 324 1.99 18.12 -23.02
N ARG A 325 1.99 18.55 -21.75
CA ARG A 325 0.93 19.37 -21.14
C ARG A 325 0.56 20.61 -21.94
N ASN A 326 1.55 21.28 -22.54
CA ASN A 326 1.34 22.48 -23.34
C ASN A 326 0.56 22.22 -24.66
N HIS A 327 0.43 20.95 -25.03
CA HIS A 327 -0.19 20.50 -26.27
C HIS A 327 -1.46 19.68 -26.03
N LEU A 328 -1.71 19.31 -24.76
CA LEU A 328 -2.93 18.65 -24.35
C LEU A 328 -4.04 19.68 -24.13
N LYS A 329 -5.18 19.47 -24.78
CA LYS A 329 -6.32 20.37 -24.70
C LYS A 329 -7.11 20.13 -23.41
N GLU A 330 -7.11 21.13 -22.53
CA GLU A 330 -7.89 21.08 -21.28
C GLU A 330 -9.39 20.88 -21.54
N SER A 331 -9.92 21.49 -22.59
CA SER A 331 -11.33 21.31 -22.99
C SER A 331 -11.68 19.89 -23.41
N ALA A 332 -10.69 19.09 -23.86
CA ALA A 332 -10.91 17.70 -24.22
C ALA A 332 -10.92 16.77 -23.00
N PHE A 333 -10.08 17.07 -22.00
CA PHE A 333 -9.97 16.28 -20.78
C PHE A 333 -9.39 17.13 -19.62
N PRO A 334 -10.26 17.82 -18.85
CA PRO A 334 -9.83 18.72 -17.77
C PRO A 334 -8.94 18.05 -16.73
N TYR A 335 -9.23 16.79 -16.39
CA TYR A 335 -8.48 16.02 -15.37
C TYR A 335 -6.97 16.00 -15.57
N ILE A 336 -6.48 16.05 -16.81
CA ILE A 336 -5.04 15.98 -17.10
C ILE A 336 -4.24 17.15 -16.52
N HIS A 337 -4.91 18.23 -16.15
CA HIS A 337 -4.29 19.43 -15.59
C HIS A 337 -4.51 19.59 -14.09
N GLU A 338 -5.37 18.76 -13.48
CA GLU A 338 -5.78 18.91 -12.10
C GLU A 338 -4.83 18.22 -11.12
N SER A 339 -4.38 18.95 -10.11
CA SER A 339 -3.45 18.45 -9.09
C SER A 339 -4.00 17.30 -8.24
N GLN A 340 -5.32 17.14 -8.21
CA GLN A 340 -6.00 16.07 -7.45
C GLN A 340 -5.78 14.70 -8.09
N VAL A 341 -5.58 14.64 -9.39
CA VAL A 341 -5.40 13.40 -10.15
C VAL A 341 -4.01 13.26 -10.78
N VAL A 342 -3.19 14.34 -10.78
CA VAL A 342 -1.81 14.32 -11.27
C VAL A 342 -0.87 14.16 -10.06
N ILE A 343 -0.41 12.94 -9.83
CA ILE A 343 0.33 12.54 -8.63
C ILE A 343 1.80 12.31 -8.95
N ASN A 344 2.68 13.05 -8.27
CA ASN A 344 4.13 12.82 -8.35
C ASN A 344 4.53 11.72 -7.35
N VAL A 345 5.07 10.62 -7.87
CA VAL A 345 5.43 9.42 -7.10
C VAL A 345 6.81 9.54 -6.42
N GLU A 346 7.63 10.50 -6.82
CA GLU A 346 9.00 10.67 -6.29
C GLU A 346 9.06 11.36 -4.93
N ARG A 347 7.99 12.06 -4.57
CA ARG A 347 7.93 12.81 -3.32
C ARG A 347 7.71 11.86 -2.15
N LEU A 348 8.79 11.21 -1.74
CA LEU A 348 8.79 10.32 -0.60
C LEU A 348 9.18 11.07 0.68
N THR A 349 8.44 10.85 1.76
CA THR A 349 8.82 11.31 3.10
C THR A 349 10.05 10.55 3.59
N LYS A 350 10.67 11.01 4.67
CA LYS A 350 11.82 10.31 5.27
C LYS A 350 11.41 8.91 5.72
N GLU A 351 10.27 8.80 6.36
CA GLU A 351 9.71 7.56 6.88
C GLU A 351 9.41 6.56 5.75
N GLU A 352 8.85 7.04 4.65
CA GLU A 352 8.58 6.21 3.47
C GLU A 352 9.89 5.66 2.86
N ARG A 353 10.93 6.50 2.75
CA ARG A 353 12.26 6.08 2.27
C ARG A 353 12.88 5.02 3.17
N GLU A 354 12.85 5.25 4.49
CA GLU A 354 13.36 4.30 5.48
C GLU A 354 12.59 2.97 5.40
N GLN A 355 11.28 3.00 5.25
CA GLN A 355 10.45 1.81 5.16
C GLN A 355 10.67 1.04 3.85
N ILE A 356 10.77 1.74 2.71
CA ILE A 356 11.08 1.13 1.42
C ILE A 356 12.44 0.42 1.52
N LEU A 357 13.46 1.11 2.02
CA LEU A 357 14.79 0.54 2.18
C LEU A 357 14.77 -0.67 3.12
N TYR A 358 14.14 -0.54 4.27
CA TYR A 358 14.01 -1.63 5.23
C TYR A 358 13.33 -2.87 4.63
N ASN A 359 12.22 -2.70 3.91
CA ASN A 359 11.50 -3.81 3.29
C ASN A 359 12.36 -4.52 2.24
N HIS A 360 13.05 -3.76 1.39
CA HIS A 360 13.94 -4.34 0.38
C HIS A 360 15.14 -5.08 0.99
N ILE A 361 15.72 -4.59 2.08
CA ILE A 361 16.79 -5.28 2.79
C ILE A 361 16.26 -6.53 3.50
N ARG A 362 15.18 -6.38 4.27
CA ARG A 362 14.61 -7.47 5.08
C ARG A 362 14.12 -8.64 4.23
N LEU A 363 13.33 -8.33 3.19
CA LEU A 363 12.66 -9.31 2.32
C LEU A 363 13.47 -9.62 1.05
N GLY A 364 14.61 -8.96 0.86
CA GLY A 364 15.53 -9.22 -0.24
C GLY A 364 16.35 -10.48 -0.02
N THR A 365 17.08 -10.87 -1.07
CA THR A 365 17.87 -12.10 -1.13
C THR A 365 19.27 -11.99 -0.52
N GLN A 366 19.57 -10.91 0.16
CA GLN A 366 20.83 -10.70 0.87
C GLN A 366 21.04 -11.69 2.02
N SER A 367 22.33 -12.05 2.26
CA SER A 367 22.69 -12.89 3.40
C SER A 367 22.37 -12.22 4.75
N SER A 368 22.10 -13.03 5.78
CA SER A 368 21.85 -12.52 7.14
C SER A 368 23.02 -11.67 7.65
N GLN A 369 24.26 -12.05 7.30
CA GLN A 369 25.45 -11.29 7.66
C GLN A 369 25.46 -9.89 7.01
N PHE A 370 25.10 -9.79 5.73
CA PHE A 370 24.98 -8.51 5.04
C PHE A 370 23.89 -7.64 5.70
N LYS A 371 22.71 -8.22 5.96
CA LYS A 371 21.56 -7.51 6.58
C LYS A 371 21.95 -6.94 7.96
N THR A 372 22.69 -7.69 8.76
CA THR A 372 23.17 -7.22 10.06
C THR A 372 24.19 -6.09 9.92
N ARG A 373 25.15 -6.23 9.00
CA ARG A 373 26.22 -5.25 8.81
C ARG A 373 25.75 -3.93 8.17
N VAL A 374 24.74 -3.95 7.31
CA VAL A 374 24.20 -2.75 6.66
C VAL A 374 23.25 -1.96 7.58
N LYS A 375 22.66 -2.61 8.58
CA LYS A 375 21.65 -2.03 9.46
C LYS A 375 22.02 -0.67 10.08
N PRO A 376 23.25 -0.44 10.57
CA PRO A 376 23.64 0.86 11.14
C PRO A 376 23.61 2.04 10.15
N PHE A 377 23.66 1.75 8.85
CA PHE A 377 23.75 2.76 7.80
C PHE A 377 22.41 3.04 7.09
N LEU A 378 21.34 2.32 7.44
CA LEU A 378 20.06 2.42 6.69
C LEU A 378 19.48 3.84 6.73
N THR A 379 19.56 4.53 7.85
CA THR A 379 19.07 5.91 7.98
C THR A 379 19.86 6.88 7.10
N ASP A 380 21.20 6.73 7.03
CA ASP A 380 22.05 7.56 6.18
C ASP A 380 21.70 7.33 4.70
N VAL A 381 21.58 6.07 4.28
CA VAL A 381 21.19 5.70 2.90
C VAL A 381 19.80 6.26 2.54
N ALA A 382 18.81 6.10 3.40
CA ALA A 382 17.45 6.60 3.16
C ALA A 382 17.38 8.13 3.09
N SER A 383 18.25 8.81 3.85
CA SER A 383 18.32 10.28 3.89
C SER A 383 19.10 10.89 2.72
N HIS A 384 19.79 10.07 1.91
CA HIS A 384 20.59 10.56 0.79
C HIS A 384 19.70 11.21 -0.28
N GLN A 385 20.12 12.36 -0.86
CA GLN A 385 19.35 13.13 -1.84
C GLN A 385 18.94 12.33 -3.09
N ARG A 386 19.82 11.39 -3.51
CA ARG A 386 19.59 10.53 -4.68
C ARG A 386 18.93 9.20 -4.32
N PHE A 387 18.39 9.07 -3.13
CA PHE A 387 17.64 7.86 -2.76
C PHE A 387 16.45 7.64 -3.70
N SER A 388 16.27 6.40 -4.14
CA SER A 388 15.09 5.97 -4.89
C SER A 388 14.73 4.52 -4.51
N PRO A 389 13.50 4.07 -4.77
CA PRO A 389 13.12 2.67 -4.55
C PRO A 389 14.02 1.67 -5.28
N GLU A 390 14.56 2.04 -6.45
CA GLU A 390 15.50 1.22 -7.20
C GLU A 390 16.83 1.01 -6.45
N ILE A 391 17.34 2.03 -5.75
CA ILE A 391 18.53 1.89 -4.90
C ILE A 391 18.24 0.90 -3.77
N ALA A 392 17.08 0.99 -3.14
CA ALA A 392 16.68 0.04 -2.12
C ALA A 392 16.60 -1.40 -2.66
N ARG A 393 16.00 -1.58 -3.84
CA ARG A 393 15.91 -2.88 -4.54
C ARG A 393 17.30 -3.46 -4.82
N ARG A 394 18.21 -2.65 -5.35
CA ARG A 394 19.61 -3.08 -5.64
C ARG A 394 20.35 -3.44 -4.38
N LEU A 395 20.25 -2.64 -3.34
CA LEU A 395 20.92 -2.91 -2.07
C LEU A 395 20.38 -4.19 -1.41
N GLY A 396 19.10 -4.53 -1.65
CA GLY A 396 18.46 -5.77 -1.20
C GLY A 396 18.87 -7.04 -1.96
N SER A 397 19.68 -6.94 -3.03
CA SER A 397 20.08 -8.07 -3.88
C SER A 397 21.61 -8.24 -3.96
N PRO A 398 22.12 -9.48 -3.74
CA PRO A 398 23.56 -9.76 -3.87
C PRO A 398 24.13 -9.47 -5.25
N LEU A 399 23.29 -9.54 -6.28
CA LEU A 399 23.71 -9.30 -7.67
C LEU A 399 24.36 -7.92 -7.85
N PHE A 400 23.85 -6.90 -7.16
CA PHE A 400 24.31 -5.52 -7.29
C PHE A 400 25.32 -5.09 -6.24
N THR A 401 25.57 -5.92 -5.23
CA THR A 401 26.41 -5.57 -4.07
C THR A 401 27.68 -6.39 -3.95
N LYS A 402 28.05 -7.16 -5.00
CA LYS A 402 29.22 -8.04 -4.98
C LYS A 402 30.52 -7.32 -4.58
N ASN A 403 30.71 -6.10 -5.08
CA ASN A 403 31.89 -5.28 -4.87
C ASN A 403 31.69 -4.15 -3.87
N LEU A 404 30.53 -4.13 -3.18
CA LEU A 404 30.18 -3.07 -2.24
C LEU A 404 30.95 -3.20 -0.93
N ILE A 405 31.72 -2.18 -0.60
CA ILE A 405 32.34 -2.04 0.72
C ILE A 405 31.29 -1.47 1.68
N LEU A 406 30.90 -2.25 2.70
CA LEU A 406 29.95 -1.81 3.71
C LEU A 406 30.60 -0.82 4.68
N SER A 407 30.72 0.41 4.23
CA SER A 407 31.13 1.60 4.98
C SER A 407 30.25 2.78 4.58
N LYS A 408 30.26 3.86 5.34
CA LYS A 408 29.50 5.06 4.99
C LYS A 408 29.87 5.57 3.60
N SER A 409 31.16 5.74 3.32
CA SER A 409 31.64 6.20 2.01
C SER A 409 31.30 5.25 0.87
N GLY A 410 31.42 3.92 1.06
CA GLY A 410 31.07 2.95 0.04
C GLY A 410 29.57 2.92 -0.28
N LEU A 411 28.71 3.13 0.73
CA LEU A 411 27.27 3.24 0.53
C LEU A 411 26.88 4.57 -0.11
N ASP A 412 27.50 5.69 0.28
CA ASP A 412 27.30 7.00 -0.38
C ASP A 412 27.68 6.92 -1.86
N GLU A 413 28.82 6.28 -2.17
CA GLU A 413 29.25 6.03 -3.54
C GLU A 413 28.25 5.15 -4.31
N PHE A 414 27.78 4.06 -3.71
CA PHE A 414 26.76 3.17 -4.30
C PHE A 414 25.48 3.92 -4.66
N VAL A 415 24.99 4.79 -3.77
CA VAL A 415 23.82 5.62 -4.01
C VAL A 415 24.09 6.68 -5.07
N ALA A 416 25.26 7.29 -5.06
CA ALA A 416 25.64 8.33 -6.03
C ALA A 416 25.85 7.78 -7.44
N GLN A 417 26.33 6.54 -7.58
CA GLN A 417 26.67 5.89 -8.85
C GLN A 417 25.48 5.20 -9.54
N SER A 418 24.23 5.55 -9.21
CA SER A 418 23.06 4.92 -9.84
C SER A 418 23.08 4.98 -11.39
N MET A 419 23.81 5.93 -11.98
CA MET A 419 24.12 6.01 -13.41
C MET A 419 25.26 5.04 -13.85
N GLY A 420 26.06 4.55 -12.91
CA GLY A 420 27.17 3.63 -13.21
C GLY A 420 26.72 2.29 -13.73
N LEU A 421 25.54 1.80 -13.28
CA LEU A 421 25.00 0.52 -13.73
C LEU A 421 24.57 0.55 -15.21
N LEU A 422 24.04 1.68 -15.70
CA LEU A 422 23.74 1.80 -17.13
C LEU A 422 25.04 1.66 -17.96
N LYS A 423 26.15 2.23 -17.46
CA LYS A 423 27.47 2.08 -18.08
C LYS A 423 27.99 0.65 -17.94
N GLU A 424 27.71 -0.02 -16.83
CA GLU A 424 28.17 -1.40 -16.60
C GLU A 424 27.33 -2.41 -17.42
N ILE A 425 26.02 -2.23 -17.50
CA ILE A 425 25.14 -3.00 -18.41
C ILE A 425 25.57 -2.77 -19.85
N ILE A 426 25.84 -1.54 -20.27
CA ILE A 426 26.31 -1.24 -21.61
C ILE A 426 27.67 -1.89 -21.87
N ARG A 427 28.56 -1.99 -20.88
CA ARG A 427 29.86 -2.67 -20.99
C ARG A 427 29.73 -4.19 -21.09
N THR A 428 28.72 -4.80 -20.46
CA THR A 428 28.48 -6.26 -20.51
C THR A 428 27.71 -6.70 -21.76
N LEU A 429 27.12 -5.77 -22.51
CA LEU A 429 26.50 -6.08 -23.79
C LEU A 429 27.57 -6.47 -24.83
N ASP A 430 27.21 -7.38 -25.74
CA ASP A 430 28.05 -7.70 -26.91
C ASP A 430 28.28 -6.46 -27.80
N ALA A 431 29.28 -6.56 -28.68
CA ALA A 431 29.71 -5.43 -29.51
C ALA A 431 28.59 -4.91 -30.46
N GLY A 432 27.73 -5.80 -30.95
CA GLY A 432 26.59 -5.46 -31.83
C GLY A 432 25.52 -4.66 -31.08
N SER A 433 25.14 -5.11 -29.89
CA SER A 433 24.18 -4.43 -29.02
C SER A 433 24.68 -3.07 -28.54
N ARG A 434 25.99 -2.94 -28.28
CA ARG A 434 26.62 -1.64 -27.93
C ARG A 434 26.60 -0.66 -29.11
N SER A 435 26.86 -1.15 -30.32
CA SER A 435 26.82 -0.29 -31.54
C SER A 435 25.41 0.20 -31.84
N ALA A 436 24.40 -0.67 -31.64
CA ALA A 436 22.99 -0.28 -31.79
C ALA A 436 22.55 0.84 -30.83
N LEU A 437 23.03 0.79 -29.57
CA LEU A 437 22.77 1.83 -28.57
C LEU A 437 23.58 3.13 -28.81
N GLY A 438 24.75 3.04 -29.41
CA GLY A 438 25.61 4.18 -29.73
C GLY A 438 25.19 4.94 -31.00
N GLY A 439 24.36 4.35 -31.86
CA GLY A 439 23.82 4.95 -33.08
C GLY A 439 22.59 5.85 -32.88
N CYS A 440 21.97 5.84 -31.70
CA CYS A 440 20.92 6.79 -31.34
C CYS A 440 21.55 8.05 -30.73
N LYS A 441 21.99 8.98 -31.58
CA LYS A 441 22.30 10.37 -31.21
C LYS A 441 21.07 11.26 -31.35
#